data_b3ed0141200e9563311b8e857e1d224a
#
_entry.id   b3ed0141200e9563311b8e857e1d224a
#
_cell.length_a   1.000
_cell.length_b   1.000
_cell.length_c   1.000
_cell.angle_alpha   90.00
_cell.angle_beta   90.00
_cell.angle_gamma   90.00
#
_symmetry.space_group_name_H-M   'P 1'
#
loop_
_entity.id
_entity.type
_entity.pdbx_description
1 polymer ?
#
loop_
_entity_poly.entity_id
_entity_poly.type
_entity_poly.pdbx_seq_one_letter_code
_entity_poly.pdbx_strand_id
1 'polypeptide(L)'
;MRSSSNHDAQTPGTLAVQQGRDSANSGQWVSALIAYDQALSVHQAWELDPDFLNDRAVALFHNQRKEEGLKLLNAAVAQQPHYGYRYAARGWMRQAMKDIQGAISDYEKAIELDPEDAITLNNLGLLEEQLGRMKSAKERFRMADELDRVLEEREIPKAEPKSESSPAPFRDAPEGVWKEIWKALFTPQGRKEFLEFLRNGFKLNG
;
A
#
# COMPACT_ATOMS: atom_id res chain seq x y z
N MET A 1 -10.83 -31.01 -33.53
CA MET A 1 -10.20 -31.20 -32.21
C MET A 1 -8.92 -30.42 -32.21
N ARG A 2 -8.94 -29.22 -31.63
CA ARG A 2 -7.72 -28.44 -31.32
C ARG A 2 -7.73 -28.26 -29.81
N SER A 3 -6.87 -29.01 -29.14
CA SER A 3 -6.60 -28.86 -27.72
C SER A 3 -5.88 -27.53 -27.51
N SER A 4 -6.58 -26.54 -26.97
CA SER A 4 -5.96 -25.37 -26.39
C SER A 4 -5.29 -25.79 -25.09
N SER A 5 -4.02 -26.16 -25.16
CA SER A 5 -3.17 -26.25 -23.98
C SER A 5 -2.87 -24.84 -23.50
N ASN A 6 -3.62 -24.35 -22.51
CA ASN A 6 -3.21 -23.25 -21.65
C ASN A 6 -1.98 -23.71 -20.87
N HIS A 7 -0.81 -23.51 -21.46
CA HIS A 7 0.44 -23.45 -20.73
C HIS A 7 0.75 -21.95 -20.59
N ASP A 8 0.18 -21.33 -19.57
CA ASP A 8 0.79 -20.12 -19.00
C ASP A 8 2.11 -20.58 -18.40
N ALA A 9 3.11 -20.72 -19.29
CA ALA A 9 4.46 -21.04 -18.90
C ALA A 9 4.97 -19.86 -18.07
N GLN A 10 5.02 -20.03 -16.74
CA GLN A 10 5.67 -19.09 -15.85
C GLN A 10 7.10 -18.88 -16.36
N THR A 11 7.36 -17.71 -16.90
CA THR A 11 8.71 -17.38 -17.33
C THR A 11 9.60 -17.27 -16.09
N PRO A 12 10.92 -17.51 -16.19
CA PRO A 12 11.82 -17.33 -15.05
C PRO A 12 11.72 -15.96 -14.39
N GLY A 13 11.40 -14.92 -15.17
CA GLY A 13 11.16 -13.56 -14.66
C GLY A 13 9.88 -13.45 -13.82
N THR A 14 8.77 -14.00 -14.30
CA THR A 14 7.49 -13.99 -13.55
C THR A 14 7.59 -14.81 -12.27
N LEU A 15 8.32 -15.94 -12.31
CA LEU A 15 8.58 -16.74 -11.12
C LEU A 15 9.38 -15.97 -10.07
N ALA A 16 10.41 -15.25 -10.49
CA ALA A 16 11.22 -14.42 -9.59
C ALA A 16 10.42 -13.27 -8.98
N VAL A 17 9.52 -12.63 -9.76
CA VAL A 17 8.59 -11.61 -9.20
C VAL A 17 7.67 -12.23 -8.14
N GLN A 18 7.10 -13.40 -8.41
CA GLN A 18 6.25 -14.08 -7.43
C GLN A 18 7.02 -14.44 -6.16
N GLN A 19 8.23 -14.97 -6.28
CA GLN A 19 9.11 -15.24 -5.13
C GLN A 19 9.41 -13.95 -4.32
N GLY A 20 9.59 -12.83 -5.02
CA GLY A 20 9.77 -11.53 -4.38
C GLY A 20 8.56 -11.12 -3.56
N ARG A 21 7.36 -11.27 -4.13
CA ARG A 21 6.08 -11.01 -3.44
C ARG A 21 5.90 -11.91 -2.22
N ASP A 22 6.12 -13.22 -2.37
CA ASP A 22 6.00 -14.19 -1.28
C ASP A 22 6.98 -13.89 -0.14
N SER A 23 8.20 -13.49 -0.49
CA SER A 23 9.21 -13.06 0.50
C SER A 23 8.79 -11.78 1.20
N ALA A 24 8.28 -10.78 0.47
CA ALA A 24 7.76 -9.55 1.04
C ALA A 24 6.60 -9.83 1.98
N ASN A 25 5.66 -10.68 1.58
CA ASN A 25 4.52 -11.12 2.37
C ASN A 25 4.93 -11.78 3.69
N SER A 26 6.08 -12.45 3.70
CA SER A 26 6.66 -13.06 4.89
C SER A 26 7.56 -12.09 5.68
N GLY A 27 7.62 -10.80 5.31
CA GLY A 27 8.48 -9.81 5.94
C GLY A 27 9.98 -9.97 5.63
N GLN A 28 10.33 -10.84 4.69
CA GLN A 28 11.71 -11.13 4.30
C GLN A 28 12.18 -10.14 3.22
N TRP A 29 12.29 -8.87 3.60
CA TRP A 29 12.49 -7.76 2.66
C TRP A 29 13.80 -7.84 1.86
N VAL A 30 14.87 -8.36 2.45
CA VAL A 30 16.15 -8.59 1.73
C VAL A 30 15.97 -9.66 0.66
N SER A 31 15.31 -10.78 1.00
CA SER A 31 15.02 -11.86 0.05
C SER A 31 14.12 -11.37 -1.09
N ALA A 32 13.13 -10.52 -0.76
CA ALA A 32 12.27 -9.90 -1.75
C ALA A 32 13.07 -9.08 -2.76
N LEU A 33 14.00 -8.22 -2.32
CA LEU A 33 14.86 -7.44 -3.21
C LEU A 33 15.74 -8.31 -4.10
N ILE A 34 16.33 -9.37 -3.54
CA ILE A 34 17.14 -10.31 -4.33
C ILE A 34 16.30 -10.93 -5.46
N ALA A 35 15.07 -11.35 -5.15
CA ALA A 35 14.19 -11.94 -6.17
C ALA A 35 13.75 -10.92 -7.21
N TYR A 36 13.47 -9.67 -6.85
CA TYR A 36 13.16 -8.60 -7.79
C TYR A 36 14.37 -8.24 -8.68
N ASP A 37 15.59 -8.24 -8.13
CA ASP A 37 16.79 -8.02 -8.91
C ASP A 37 17.06 -9.19 -9.88
N GLN A 38 16.74 -10.42 -9.51
CA GLN A 38 16.75 -11.58 -10.41
C GLN A 38 15.74 -11.42 -11.55
N ALA A 39 14.51 -10.98 -11.23
CA ALA A 39 13.49 -10.73 -12.26
C ALA A 39 14.00 -9.72 -13.31
N LEU A 40 14.60 -8.61 -12.87
CA LEU A 40 15.18 -7.59 -13.73
C LEU A 40 16.34 -8.13 -14.57
N SER A 41 17.18 -9.00 -14.01
CA SER A 41 18.30 -9.62 -14.75
C SER A 41 17.84 -10.53 -15.88
N VAL A 42 16.65 -11.16 -15.71
CA VAL A 42 16.06 -12.03 -16.73
C VAL A 42 15.31 -11.21 -17.78
N HIS A 43 14.58 -10.17 -17.34
CA HIS A 43 13.75 -9.38 -18.24
C HIS A 43 13.64 -7.94 -17.74
N GLN A 44 14.40 -7.05 -18.37
CA GLN A 44 14.49 -5.64 -17.99
C GLN A 44 13.15 -4.88 -18.15
N ALA A 45 12.19 -5.40 -18.92
CA ALA A 45 10.88 -4.78 -19.09
C ALA A 45 10.08 -4.62 -17.77
N TRP A 46 10.46 -5.34 -16.72
CA TRP A 46 9.87 -5.12 -15.39
C TRP A 46 10.07 -3.69 -14.85
N GLU A 47 11.09 -2.96 -15.33
CA GLU A 47 11.27 -1.53 -15.02
C GLU A 47 10.12 -0.65 -15.54
N LEU A 48 9.32 -1.17 -16.45
CA LEU A 48 8.16 -0.49 -17.03
C LEU A 48 6.82 -0.99 -16.47
N ASP A 49 6.83 -1.93 -15.52
CA ASP A 49 5.63 -2.43 -14.88
C ASP A 49 5.35 -1.64 -13.59
N PRO A 50 4.28 -0.83 -13.52
CA PRO A 50 4.01 0.01 -12.35
C PRO A 50 3.73 -0.79 -11.07
N ASP A 51 3.18 -2.01 -11.17
CA ASP A 51 2.94 -2.87 -10.01
C ASP A 51 4.26 -3.41 -9.47
N PHE A 52 5.13 -3.87 -10.36
CA PHE A 52 6.47 -4.30 -9.96
C PHE A 52 7.28 -3.16 -9.33
N LEU A 53 7.20 -1.94 -9.88
CA LEU A 53 7.85 -0.77 -9.30
C LEU A 53 7.35 -0.49 -7.89
N ASN A 54 6.04 -0.61 -7.68
CA ASN A 54 5.44 -0.42 -6.36
C ASN A 54 5.92 -1.49 -5.36
N ASP A 55 5.86 -2.76 -5.72
CA ASP A 55 6.30 -3.89 -4.88
C ASP A 55 7.77 -3.73 -4.46
N ARG A 56 8.63 -3.42 -5.42
CA ARG A 56 10.05 -3.19 -5.19
C ARG A 56 10.29 -1.95 -4.33
N ALA A 57 9.50 -0.89 -4.49
CA ALA A 57 9.59 0.32 -3.67
C ALA A 57 9.28 0.05 -2.20
N VAL A 58 8.27 -0.76 -1.91
CA VAL A 58 7.94 -1.19 -0.54
C VAL A 58 9.09 -2.00 0.07
N ALA A 59 9.66 -2.94 -0.67
CA ALA A 59 10.80 -3.72 -0.22
C ALA A 59 12.03 -2.83 0.05
N LEU A 60 12.29 -1.83 -0.79
CA LEU A 60 13.35 -0.83 -0.59
C LEU A 60 13.11 0.00 0.68
N PHE A 61 11.86 0.41 0.93
CA PHE A 61 11.50 1.15 2.14
C PHE A 61 11.87 0.36 3.41
N HIS A 62 11.50 -0.90 3.49
CA HIS A 62 11.81 -1.76 4.63
C HIS A 62 13.31 -2.07 4.78
N ASN A 63 14.08 -1.98 3.69
CA ASN A 63 15.54 -2.06 3.71
C ASN A 63 16.23 -0.69 3.90
N GLN A 64 15.52 0.31 4.42
CA GLN A 64 16.03 1.66 4.70
C GLN A 64 16.51 2.44 3.46
N ARG A 65 16.16 2.01 2.26
CA ARG A 65 16.50 2.64 0.95
C ARG A 65 15.32 3.47 0.43
N LYS A 66 14.79 4.35 1.28
CA LYS A 66 13.53 5.09 1.06
C LYS A 66 13.55 5.98 -0.18
N GLU A 67 14.69 6.66 -0.40
CA GLU A 67 14.87 7.56 -1.55
C GLU A 67 14.81 6.81 -2.88
N GLU A 68 15.36 5.59 -2.91
CA GLU A 68 15.27 4.73 -4.09
C GLU A 68 13.84 4.23 -4.31
N GLY A 69 13.17 3.83 -3.22
CA GLY A 69 11.75 3.48 -3.28
C GLY A 69 10.89 4.62 -3.81
N LEU A 70 11.11 5.86 -3.34
CA LEU A 70 10.37 7.03 -3.83
C LEU A 70 10.59 7.29 -5.32
N LYS A 71 11.81 7.04 -5.85
CA LYS A 71 12.09 7.17 -7.30
C LYS A 71 11.23 6.17 -8.10
N LEU A 72 11.09 4.93 -7.62
CA LEU A 72 10.25 3.93 -8.29
C LEU A 72 8.78 4.32 -8.26
N LEU A 73 8.27 4.83 -7.13
CA LEU A 73 6.88 5.31 -7.05
C LEU A 73 6.63 6.56 -7.93
N ASN A 74 7.61 7.43 -8.09
CA ASN A 74 7.52 8.52 -9.06
C ASN A 74 7.40 8.00 -10.50
N ALA A 75 8.17 6.96 -10.86
CA ALA A 75 8.06 6.33 -12.16
C ALA A 75 6.70 5.65 -12.37
N ALA A 76 6.17 4.96 -11.34
CA ALA A 76 4.85 4.33 -11.39
C ALA A 76 3.73 5.37 -11.60
N VAL A 77 3.77 6.50 -10.90
CA VAL A 77 2.84 7.61 -11.11
C VAL A 77 2.94 8.18 -12.53
N ALA A 78 4.16 8.35 -13.05
CA ALA A 78 4.35 8.87 -14.40
C ALA A 78 3.79 7.94 -15.49
N GLN A 79 3.82 6.63 -15.25
CA GLN A 79 3.28 5.63 -16.18
C GLN A 79 1.76 5.51 -16.08
N GLN A 80 1.17 5.69 -14.89
CA GLN A 80 -0.27 5.59 -14.66
C GLN A 80 -0.83 6.82 -13.94
N PRO A 81 -0.82 8.00 -14.59
CA PRO A 81 -1.18 9.27 -13.94
C PRO A 81 -2.68 9.41 -13.63
N HIS A 82 -3.52 8.49 -14.10
CA HIS A 82 -4.96 8.46 -13.85
C HIS A 82 -5.38 7.33 -12.90
N TYR A 83 -4.44 6.67 -12.25
CA TYR A 83 -4.72 5.59 -11.31
C TYR A 83 -4.43 6.03 -9.87
N GLY A 84 -5.48 6.24 -9.08
CA GLY A 84 -5.43 6.81 -7.72
C GLY A 84 -4.47 6.09 -6.79
N TYR A 85 -4.45 4.75 -6.86
CA TYR A 85 -3.56 3.91 -6.07
C TYR A 85 -2.06 4.30 -6.16
N ARG A 86 -1.57 4.76 -7.33
CA ARG A 86 -0.16 5.18 -7.48
C ARG A 86 0.18 6.40 -6.63
N TYR A 87 -0.76 7.33 -6.55
CA TYR A 87 -0.62 8.50 -5.69
C TYR A 87 -0.74 8.11 -4.21
N ALA A 88 -1.68 7.24 -3.84
CA ALA A 88 -1.82 6.75 -2.47
C ALA A 88 -0.52 6.08 -1.97
N ALA A 89 0.06 5.19 -2.77
CA ALA A 89 1.33 4.53 -2.47
C ALA A 89 2.49 5.52 -2.30
N ARG A 90 2.59 6.53 -3.19
CA ARG A 90 3.62 7.57 -3.08
C ARG A 90 3.39 8.49 -1.88
N GLY A 91 2.15 8.84 -1.60
CA GLY A 91 1.76 9.62 -0.43
C GLY A 91 2.19 8.95 0.87
N TRP A 92 1.96 7.65 0.98
CA TRP A 92 2.42 6.86 2.11
C TRP A 92 3.96 6.91 2.28
N MET A 93 4.71 6.71 1.21
CA MET A 93 6.17 6.80 1.23
C MET A 93 6.64 8.18 1.68
N ARG A 94 6.05 9.24 1.14
CA ARG A 94 6.33 10.63 1.51
C ARG A 94 6.04 10.91 2.99
N GLN A 95 4.90 10.44 3.48
CA GLN A 95 4.54 10.54 4.91
C GLN A 95 5.60 9.87 5.79
N ALA A 96 6.03 8.66 5.44
CA ALA A 96 7.06 7.93 6.15
C ALA A 96 8.45 8.62 6.09
N MET A 97 8.70 9.42 5.06
CA MET A 97 9.88 10.27 4.91
C MET A 97 9.72 11.66 5.53
N LYS A 98 8.59 11.96 6.18
CA LYS A 98 8.24 13.26 6.78
C LYS A 98 8.00 14.39 5.76
N ASP A 99 7.83 14.07 4.49
CA ASP A 99 7.31 15.00 3.48
C ASP A 99 5.78 15.09 3.60
N ILE A 100 5.32 15.77 4.64
CA ILE A 100 3.90 15.82 5.00
C ILE A 100 3.08 16.55 3.92
N GLN A 101 3.61 17.64 3.34
CA GLN A 101 2.89 18.38 2.31
C GLN A 101 2.77 17.59 1.01
N GLY A 102 3.85 16.90 0.62
CA GLY A 102 3.83 16.01 -0.53
C GLY A 102 2.88 14.82 -0.33
N ALA A 103 2.81 14.27 0.88
CA ALA A 103 1.88 13.19 1.22
C ALA A 103 0.42 13.65 1.12
N ILE A 104 0.07 14.81 1.67
CA ILE A 104 -1.27 15.38 1.57
C ILE A 104 -1.67 15.56 0.10
N SER A 105 -0.80 16.20 -0.70
CA SER A 105 -1.08 16.44 -2.12
C SER A 105 -1.32 15.13 -2.88
N ASP A 106 -0.55 14.08 -2.57
CA ASP A 106 -0.72 12.78 -3.20
C ASP A 106 -2.02 12.10 -2.75
N TYR A 107 -2.36 12.12 -1.47
CA TYR A 107 -3.62 11.56 -0.98
C TYR A 107 -4.84 12.30 -1.52
N GLU A 108 -4.79 13.65 -1.61
CA GLU A 108 -5.85 14.43 -2.23
C GLU A 108 -6.03 14.03 -3.70
N LYS A 109 -4.94 13.85 -4.45
CA LYS A 109 -5.00 13.40 -5.84
C LYS A 109 -5.51 11.96 -5.97
N ALA A 110 -5.14 11.08 -5.05
CA ALA A 110 -5.66 9.72 -5.02
C ALA A 110 -7.18 9.70 -4.83
N ILE A 111 -7.70 10.47 -3.87
CA ILE A 111 -9.15 10.61 -3.59
C ILE A 111 -9.90 11.28 -4.76
N GLU A 112 -9.29 12.25 -5.44
CA GLU A 112 -9.88 12.84 -6.66
C GLU A 112 -10.09 11.78 -7.76
N LEU A 113 -9.14 10.85 -7.91
CA LEU A 113 -9.18 9.80 -8.92
C LEU A 113 -10.00 8.59 -8.49
N ASP A 114 -10.04 8.30 -7.21
CA ASP A 114 -10.79 7.20 -6.60
C ASP A 114 -11.44 7.67 -5.27
N PRO A 115 -12.64 8.26 -5.34
CA PRO A 115 -13.34 8.74 -4.15
C PRO A 115 -13.81 7.64 -3.21
N GLU A 116 -13.79 6.37 -3.65
CA GLU A 116 -14.22 5.21 -2.86
C GLU A 116 -13.06 4.53 -2.13
N ASP A 117 -11.85 5.08 -2.18
CA ASP A 117 -10.70 4.60 -1.41
C ASP A 117 -10.76 5.05 0.05
N ALA A 118 -11.48 4.28 0.88
CA ALA A 118 -11.61 4.53 2.31
C ALA A 118 -10.25 4.55 3.04
N ILE A 119 -9.28 3.76 2.57
CA ILE A 119 -7.93 3.70 3.16
C ILE A 119 -7.22 5.04 2.99
N THR A 120 -7.24 5.59 1.78
CA THR A 120 -6.61 6.87 1.50
C THR A 120 -7.32 8.02 2.23
N LEU A 121 -8.65 7.99 2.33
CA LEU A 121 -9.42 8.93 3.15
C LEU A 121 -8.97 8.89 4.62
N ASN A 122 -8.84 7.72 5.21
CA ASN A 122 -8.34 7.56 6.58
C ASN A 122 -6.91 8.08 6.75
N ASN A 123 -6.01 7.77 5.81
CA ASN A 123 -4.62 8.23 5.86
C ASN A 123 -4.52 9.76 5.79
N LEU A 124 -5.32 10.38 4.93
CA LEU A 124 -5.39 11.85 4.86
C LEU A 124 -5.98 12.43 6.14
N GLY A 125 -7.04 11.84 6.68
CA GLY A 125 -7.64 12.25 7.95
C GLY A 125 -6.63 12.22 9.10
N LEU A 126 -5.83 11.19 9.22
CA LEU A 126 -4.77 11.08 10.23
C LEU A 126 -3.70 12.18 10.08
N LEU A 127 -3.30 12.51 8.85
CA LEU A 127 -2.36 13.61 8.62
C LEU A 127 -2.96 14.97 8.97
N GLU A 128 -4.22 15.22 8.58
CA GLU A 128 -4.92 16.45 8.91
C GLU A 128 -5.10 16.62 10.43
N GLU A 129 -5.39 15.54 11.14
CA GLU A 129 -5.47 15.52 12.60
C GLU A 129 -4.13 15.88 13.25
N GLN A 130 -3.02 15.27 12.79
CA GLN A 130 -1.66 15.59 13.27
C GLN A 130 -1.30 17.06 13.06
N LEU A 131 -1.84 17.69 12.02
CA LEU A 131 -1.67 19.12 11.73
C LEU A 131 -2.65 20.02 12.48
N GLY A 132 -3.51 19.47 13.35
CA GLY A 132 -4.54 20.21 14.07
C GLY A 132 -5.74 20.62 13.23
N ARG A 133 -5.86 20.11 12.01
CA ARG A 133 -6.98 20.37 11.08
C ARG A 133 -8.19 19.50 11.40
N MET A 134 -8.68 19.59 12.64
CA MET A 134 -9.68 18.67 13.20
C MET A 134 -10.98 18.59 12.41
N LYS A 135 -11.40 19.71 11.78
CA LYS A 135 -12.64 19.71 10.98
C LYS A 135 -12.52 18.86 9.74
N SER A 136 -11.43 19.03 8.99
CA SER A 136 -11.14 18.25 7.78
C SER A 136 -10.93 16.78 8.13
N ALA A 137 -10.15 16.48 9.17
CA ALA A 137 -9.91 15.13 9.63
C ALA A 137 -11.22 14.37 9.93
N LYS A 138 -12.12 15.00 10.68
CA LYS A 138 -13.45 14.42 11.00
C LYS A 138 -14.27 14.13 9.74
N GLU A 139 -14.22 15.03 8.77
CA GLU A 139 -14.93 14.83 7.50
C GLU A 139 -14.37 13.65 6.72
N ARG A 140 -13.02 13.51 6.65
CA ARG A 140 -12.38 12.37 5.98
C ARG A 140 -12.75 11.04 6.65
N PHE A 141 -12.70 10.98 7.99
CA PHE A 141 -13.11 9.78 8.72
C PHE A 141 -14.59 9.44 8.50
N ARG A 142 -15.46 10.45 8.51
CA ARG A 142 -16.90 10.25 8.24
C ARG A 142 -17.12 9.67 6.82
N MET A 143 -16.42 10.18 5.82
CA MET A 143 -16.51 9.66 4.45
C MET A 143 -16.03 8.20 4.37
N ALA A 144 -14.92 7.87 5.01
CA ALA A 144 -14.40 6.51 5.05
C ALA A 144 -15.37 5.55 5.77
N ASP A 145 -15.90 5.94 6.93
CA ASP A 145 -16.87 5.15 7.68
C ASP A 145 -18.17 4.90 6.88
N GLU A 146 -18.61 5.89 6.10
CA GLU A 146 -19.80 5.76 5.25
C GLU A 146 -19.57 4.78 4.09
N LEU A 147 -18.39 4.80 3.47
CA LEU A 147 -18.01 3.84 2.43
C LEU A 147 -17.98 2.41 2.99
N ASP A 148 -17.35 2.21 4.14
CA ASP A 148 -17.30 0.90 4.79
C ASP A 148 -18.71 0.39 5.10
N ARG A 149 -19.61 1.26 5.62
CA ARG A 149 -21.01 0.91 5.89
C ARG A 149 -21.76 0.50 4.61
N VAL A 150 -21.61 1.25 3.53
CA VAL A 150 -22.25 0.94 2.24
C VAL A 150 -21.78 -0.41 1.67
N LEU A 151 -20.49 -0.73 1.83
CA LEU A 151 -19.93 -2.01 1.40
C LEU A 151 -20.49 -3.17 2.25
N GLU A 152 -20.66 -2.98 3.55
CA GLU A 152 -21.25 -3.97 4.44
C GLU A 152 -22.74 -4.21 4.13
N GLU A 153 -23.53 -3.15 3.90
CA GLU A 153 -24.95 -3.25 3.60
C GLU A 153 -25.25 -3.91 2.25
N ARG A 154 -24.34 -3.82 1.29
CA ARG A 154 -24.51 -4.43 -0.03
C ARG A 154 -24.17 -5.92 -0.07
N GLU A 155 -23.78 -6.54 1.06
CA GLU A 155 -23.25 -7.91 1.10
C GLU A 155 -22.16 -8.16 0.02
N ILE A 156 -21.56 -7.08 -0.46
CA ILE A 156 -20.38 -7.20 -1.31
C ILE A 156 -19.31 -7.77 -0.39
N PRO A 157 -18.86 -9.02 -0.59
CA PRO A 157 -17.76 -9.56 0.20
C PRO A 157 -16.67 -8.50 0.15
N LYS A 158 -16.23 -7.99 1.32
CA LYS A 158 -15.02 -7.14 1.38
C LYS A 158 -14.04 -7.86 0.52
N ALA A 159 -13.67 -7.28 -0.61
CA ALA A 159 -13.01 -8.02 -1.66
C ALA A 159 -11.89 -8.80 -1.01
N GLU A 160 -12.10 -10.13 -0.86
CA GLU A 160 -10.96 -10.98 -0.55
C GLU A 160 -9.95 -10.53 -1.55
N PRO A 161 -8.76 -10.12 -1.11
CA PRO A 161 -7.76 -9.62 -2.00
C PRO A 161 -7.68 -10.60 -3.16
N LYS A 162 -8.23 -10.19 -4.33
CA LYS A 162 -8.10 -10.98 -5.53
C LYS A 162 -6.62 -11.27 -5.64
N SER A 163 -6.27 -12.56 -5.66
CA SER A 163 -4.90 -13.06 -5.81
C SER A 163 -4.28 -12.70 -7.16
N GLU A 164 -4.86 -11.73 -7.86
CA GLU A 164 -4.42 -11.29 -9.18
C GLU A 164 -4.26 -9.77 -9.16
N SER A 165 -2.99 -9.35 -9.16
CA SER A 165 -2.48 -8.05 -9.57
C SER A 165 -2.96 -6.82 -8.81
N SER A 166 -2.53 -6.60 -7.64
CA SER A 166 -1.99 -5.37 -7.02
C SER A 166 -1.83 -5.59 -5.52
N PRO A 167 -0.62 -5.68 -4.98
CA PRO A 167 -0.44 -5.63 -3.54
C PRO A 167 -0.73 -4.20 -3.10
N ALA A 168 -1.81 -4.03 -2.34
CA ALA A 168 -1.91 -2.86 -1.49
C ALA A 168 -0.64 -2.81 -0.63
N PRO A 169 0.01 -1.65 -0.44
CA PRO A 169 1.29 -1.54 0.28
C PRO A 169 1.24 -2.03 1.73
N PHE A 170 0.11 -2.54 2.17
CA PHE A 170 -0.16 -2.97 3.54
C PHE A 170 -0.66 -4.40 3.69
N ARG A 171 -0.58 -5.23 2.64
CA ARG A 171 -1.24 -6.54 2.67
C ARG A 171 -0.56 -7.58 3.57
N ASP A 172 0.69 -7.42 3.93
CA ASP A 172 1.49 -8.53 4.39
C ASP A 172 2.45 -8.23 5.56
N ALA A 173 1.90 -7.70 6.66
CA ALA A 173 2.48 -8.00 7.96
C ALA A 173 2.00 -9.40 8.42
N PRO A 174 2.71 -10.07 9.33
CA PRO A 174 2.26 -11.33 9.92
C PRO A 174 0.80 -11.21 10.34
N GLU A 175 -0.04 -12.20 9.99
CA GLU A 175 -1.53 -12.17 10.15
C GLU A 175 -2.02 -11.59 11.49
N GLY A 176 -1.23 -11.69 12.55
CA GLY A 176 -1.52 -11.11 13.86
C GLY A 176 -1.35 -9.58 13.91
N VAL A 177 -0.33 -9.03 13.28
CA VAL A 177 0.01 -7.59 13.36
C VAL A 177 -0.96 -6.77 12.51
N TRP A 178 -1.32 -7.27 11.34
CA TRP A 178 -2.29 -6.58 10.48
C TRP A 178 -3.72 -6.64 11.01
N LYS A 179 -4.10 -7.74 11.60
CA LYS A 179 -5.39 -7.85 12.26
C LYS A 179 -5.53 -6.83 13.41
N GLU A 180 -4.45 -6.56 14.13
CA GLU A 180 -4.42 -5.55 15.18
C GLU A 180 -4.32 -4.12 14.62
N ILE A 181 -3.54 -3.88 13.56
CA ILE A 181 -3.46 -2.59 12.86
C ILE A 181 -4.81 -2.29 12.16
N TRP A 182 -5.42 -3.26 11.48
CA TRP A 182 -6.75 -3.12 10.90
C TRP A 182 -7.81 -2.84 11.96
N LYS A 183 -7.81 -3.59 13.04
CA LYS A 183 -8.70 -3.34 14.18
C LYS A 183 -8.46 -1.95 14.79
N ALA A 184 -7.20 -1.54 14.88
CA ALA A 184 -6.81 -0.22 15.37
C ALA A 184 -7.25 0.92 14.43
N LEU A 185 -7.16 0.75 13.12
CA LEU A 185 -7.51 1.78 12.14
C LEU A 185 -9.02 1.85 11.84
N PHE A 186 -9.74 0.72 11.93
CA PHE A 186 -11.12 0.60 11.45
C PHE A 186 -12.19 0.50 12.54
N THR A 187 -11.81 0.53 13.83
CA THR A 187 -12.79 0.67 14.93
C THR A 187 -12.58 2.00 15.67
N PRO A 188 -13.67 2.63 16.17
CA PRO A 188 -13.55 3.84 17.00
C PRO A 188 -12.66 3.64 18.22
N GLN A 189 -12.69 2.47 18.80
CA GLN A 189 -11.85 2.06 19.93
C GLN A 189 -10.39 1.88 19.50
N GLY A 190 -10.14 1.18 18.41
CA GLY A 190 -8.79 0.91 17.91
C GLY A 190 -8.08 2.17 17.40
N ARG A 191 -8.80 3.13 16.81
CA ARG A 191 -8.24 4.45 16.45
C ARG A 191 -7.71 5.17 17.69
N LYS A 192 -8.46 5.11 18.81
CA LYS A 192 -8.06 5.73 20.07
C LYS A 192 -6.79 5.07 20.63
N GLU A 193 -6.73 3.75 20.63
CA GLU A 193 -5.58 2.97 21.09
C GLU A 193 -4.33 3.19 20.19
N PHE A 194 -4.53 3.27 18.85
CA PHE A 194 -3.47 3.56 17.90
C PHE A 194 -2.91 4.98 18.05
N LEU A 195 -3.77 5.96 18.29
CA LEU A 195 -3.34 7.34 18.56
C LEU A 195 -2.60 7.45 19.90
N GLU A 196 -3.00 6.70 20.91
CA GLU A 196 -2.26 6.61 22.18
C GLU A 196 -0.89 5.94 21.98
N PHE A 197 -0.81 4.90 21.18
CA PHE A 197 0.45 4.25 20.80
C PHE A 197 1.39 5.22 20.06
N LEU A 198 0.88 5.98 19.07
CA LEU A 198 1.68 6.99 18.37
C LEU A 198 2.12 8.13 19.29
N ARG A 199 1.27 8.56 20.23
CA ARG A 199 1.57 9.65 21.18
C ARG A 199 2.60 9.24 22.22
N ASN A 200 2.61 7.99 22.64
CA ASN A 200 3.52 7.48 23.67
C ASN A 200 4.89 7.06 23.14
N GLY A 201 5.11 7.18 21.82
CA GLY A 201 6.37 6.84 21.16
C GLY A 201 6.70 5.35 21.21
N PHE A 202 7.48 4.90 20.23
CA PHE A 202 8.04 3.54 20.16
C PHE A 202 8.96 3.27 21.37
N LYS A 203 8.39 2.97 22.52
CA LYS A 203 9.12 2.29 23.59
C LYS A 203 8.93 0.80 23.41
N LEU A 204 9.77 0.18 22.60
CA LEU A 204 10.04 -1.24 22.69
C LEU A 204 10.71 -1.46 24.05
N ASN A 205 9.96 -1.95 25.01
CA ASN A 205 10.56 -2.52 26.22
C ASN A 205 11.38 -3.73 25.77
N GLY A 206 12.70 -3.65 26.01
CA GLY A 206 13.65 -4.72 25.77
C GLY A 206 13.41 -5.95 26.64
#